data_d3894eeceac4f8fb336e38f573113a02
#
_entry.id   d3894eeceac4f8fb336e38f573113a02
#
_cell.length_a   1.000
_cell.length_b   1.000
_cell.length_c   1.000
_cell.angle_alpha   90.00
_cell.angle_beta   90.00
_cell.angle_gamma   90.00
#
_symmetry.space_group_name_H-M   'P 1'
#
loop_
_entity.id
_entity.type
_entity.pdbx_description
1 polymer ?
#
loop_
_entity_poly.entity_id
_entity_poly.type
_entity_poly.pdbx_seq_one_letter_code
_entity_poly.pdbx_strand_id
1 'polypeptide(L)'
;MMNPSKYQRQYFMPPVKCMKWAEKEYVDKAPVWCSVDLRDGNQALVIPMSLEQKIEFFKLLVKIGFKEIEVGFPAASETEYTFVRTLIEQNLIPDDVTIQVLTQAREHIIRKTFEAVKGAPKAIVHVYNSTSVAQREQVFKKSKEEIKKIAVDGAKLVKQLSEEYEGNFLFEYSPESFTGTEPEYAVEVCNAVLDVMQPTPDRPMICLLYTSPSPR
;
A
#
# COMPACT_ATOMS: atom_id res chain seq x y z
N MET A 1 -18.74 -26.04 21.54
CA MET A 1 -19.71 -24.93 21.47
C MET A 1 -18.93 -23.61 21.47
N MET A 2 -19.15 -22.73 20.48
CA MET A 2 -18.44 -21.46 20.37
C MET A 2 -18.92 -20.52 21.49
N ASN A 3 -17.98 -19.90 22.22
CA ASN A 3 -18.35 -18.97 23.28
C ASN A 3 -18.53 -17.55 22.66
N PRO A 4 -19.78 -17.06 22.53
CA PRO A 4 -20.05 -15.77 21.92
C PRO A 4 -19.62 -14.58 22.81
N SER A 5 -19.40 -14.79 24.10
CA SER A 5 -18.99 -13.72 25.03
C SER A 5 -17.58 -13.18 24.78
N LYS A 6 -16.76 -13.93 24.01
CA LYS A 6 -15.43 -13.41 23.56
C LYS A 6 -15.53 -12.30 22.51
N TYR A 7 -16.70 -12.17 21.86
CA TYR A 7 -16.96 -11.11 20.89
C TYR A 7 -17.70 -9.97 21.58
N GLN A 8 -16.94 -9.00 22.08
CA GLN A 8 -17.53 -7.82 22.71
C GLN A 8 -17.92 -6.80 21.64
N ARG A 9 -19.08 -6.17 21.81
CA ARG A 9 -19.50 -5.07 20.97
C ARG A 9 -18.66 -3.85 21.30
N GLN A 10 -17.78 -3.47 20.40
CA GLN A 10 -17.00 -2.25 20.54
C GLN A 10 -17.73 -1.12 19.83
N TYR A 11 -18.19 -0.14 20.60
CA TYR A 11 -18.66 1.11 20.04
C TYR A 11 -17.52 2.10 20.00
N PHE A 12 -17.27 2.56 18.80
CA PHE A 12 -16.25 3.55 18.56
C PHE A 12 -16.90 4.82 18.03
N MET A 13 -16.84 5.88 18.82
CA MET A 13 -17.18 7.21 18.32
C MET A 13 -15.91 7.82 17.74
N PRO A 14 -15.89 8.18 16.44
CA PRO A 14 -14.73 8.86 15.89
C PRO A 14 -14.44 10.14 16.69
N PRO A 15 -13.16 10.44 16.93
CA PRO A 15 -12.76 11.64 17.69
C PRO A 15 -13.17 12.94 17.00
N VAL A 16 -13.42 12.87 15.70
CA VAL A 16 -13.91 14.00 14.89
C VAL A 16 -15.25 13.63 14.27
N LYS A 17 -16.26 14.46 14.46
CA LYS A 17 -17.55 14.32 13.80
C LYS A 17 -17.40 14.75 12.32
N CYS A 18 -17.15 13.79 11.46
CA CYS A 18 -17.18 14.00 10.01
C CYS A 18 -18.38 13.26 9.41
N MET A 19 -19.45 14.00 9.09
CA MET A 19 -20.67 13.43 8.53
C MET A 19 -20.81 13.67 7.02
N LYS A 20 -19.84 14.32 6.38
CA LYS A 20 -19.91 14.67 4.94
C LYS A 20 -20.18 13.48 4.03
N TRP A 21 -19.68 12.29 4.40
CA TRP A 21 -19.94 11.06 3.65
C TRP A 21 -21.39 10.58 3.79
N ALA A 22 -22.04 10.85 4.92
CA ALA A 22 -23.43 10.46 5.19
C ALA A 22 -24.43 11.48 4.61
N GLU A 23 -23.99 12.67 4.24
CA GLU A 23 -24.82 13.71 3.61
C GLU A 23 -25.00 13.46 2.11
N LYS A 24 -24.19 12.59 1.51
CA LYS A 24 -24.32 12.20 0.09
C LYS A 24 -25.43 11.16 -0.07
N GLU A 25 -26.41 11.47 -0.90
CA GLU A 25 -27.51 10.55 -1.23
C GLU A 25 -27.07 9.42 -2.18
N TYR A 26 -26.01 9.65 -2.97
CA TYR A 26 -25.48 8.67 -3.93
C TYR A 26 -24.00 8.92 -4.22
N VAL A 27 -23.35 7.90 -4.77
CA VAL A 27 -21.98 8.01 -5.28
C VAL A 27 -22.07 8.49 -6.73
N ASP A 28 -21.68 9.73 -6.97
CA ASP A 28 -21.75 10.42 -8.24
C ASP A 28 -20.59 10.10 -9.19
N LYS A 29 -19.52 9.52 -8.65
CA LYS A 29 -18.31 9.19 -9.39
C LYS A 29 -17.81 7.80 -8.99
N ALA A 30 -17.62 6.93 -9.97
CA ALA A 30 -17.10 5.60 -9.74
C ALA A 30 -15.70 5.66 -9.07
N PRO A 31 -15.43 4.81 -8.08
CA PRO A 31 -14.09 4.70 -7.52
C PRO A 31 -13.12 4.11 -8.55
N VAL A 32 -11.84 4.42 -8.39
CA VAL A 32 -10.78 3.74 -9.12
C VAL A 32 -10.56 2.37 -8.47
N TRP A 33 -10.64 1.31 -9.26
CA TRP A 33 -10.43 -0.05 -8.79
C TRP A 33 -8.96 -0.44 -8.93
N CYS A 34 -8.34 -0.82 -7.81
CA CYS A 34 -7.02 -1.41 -7.78
C CYS A 34 -7.13 -2.93 -7.58
N SER A 35 -6.55 -3.72 -8.49
CA SER A 35 -6.41 -5.16 -8.26
C SER A 35 -5.18 -5.43 -7.39
N VAL A 36 -5.36 -6.24 -6.35
CA VAL A 36 -4.29 -6.70 -5.46
C VAL A 36 -4.00 -8.21 -5.60
N ASP A 37 -4.59 -8.84 -6.61
CA ASP A 37 -4.51 -10.29 -6.81
C ASP A 37 -3.08 -10.78 -7.03
N LEU A 38 -2.27 -10.03 -7.78
CA LEU A 38 -0.88 -10.38 -8.10
C LEU A 38 0.10 -10.17 -6.94
N ARG A 39 -0.27 -9.39 -5.93
CA ARG A 39 0.53 -9.21 -4.72
C ARG A 39 -0.09 -9.94 -3.53
N ASP A 40 -1.18 -9.42 -2.96
CA ASP A 40 -1.79 -9.96 -1.73
C ASP A 40 -2.47 -11.31 -2.00
N GLY A 41 -3.18 -11.43 -3.10
CA GLY A 41 -3.78 -12.69 -3.54
C GLY A 41 -2.73 -13.77 -3.81
N ASN A 42 -1.68 -13.46 -4.57
CA ASN A 42 -0.58 -14.38 -4.83
C ASN A 42 0.16 -14.80 -3.54
N GLN A 43 0.34 -13.87 -2.61
CA GLN A 43 0.99 -14.13 -1.32
C GLN A 43 0.20 -15.13 -0.45
N ALA A 44 -1.11 -15.20 -0.63
CA ALA A 44 -1.99 -16.12 0.10
C ALA A 44 -2.01 -17.54 -0.49
N LEU A 45 -1.44 -17.77 -1.67
CA LEU A 45 -1.39 -19.08 -2.31
C LEU A 45 -0.39 -20.00 -1.62
N VAL A 46 -0.74 -21.29 -1.50
CA VAL A 46 0.18 -22.33 -0.99
C VAL A 46 1.39 -22.47 -1.93
N ILE A 47 1.15 -22.40 -3.23
CA ILE A 47 2.18 -22.36 -4.27
C ILE A 47 1.98 -21.04 -5.03
N PRO A 48 2.85 -20.05 -4.82
CA PRO A 48 2.80 -18.78 -5.55
C PRO A 48 2.92 -18.98 -7.06
N MET A 49 2.36 -18.05 -7.83
CA MET A 49 2.42 -18.08 -9.28
C MET A 49 3.85 -17.97 -9.80
N SER A 50 4.15 -18.70 -10.88
CA SER A 50 5.40 -18.52 -11.63
C SER A 50 5.41 -17.17 -12.36
N LEU A 51 6.56 -16.77 -12.89
CA LEU A 51 6.71 -15.55 -13.67
C LEU A 51 5.72 -15.54 -14.88
N GLU A 52 5.62 -16.63 -15.59
CA GLU A 52 4.75 -16.76 -16.76
C GLU A 52 3.27 -16.61 -16.37
N GLN A 53 2.86 -17.27 -15.28
CA GLN A 53 1.49 -17.18 -14.77
C GLN A 53 1.16 -15.76 -14.33
N LYS A 54 2.09 -15.06 -13.68
CA LYS A 54 1.91 -13.65 -13.30
C LYS A 54 1.74 -12.75 -14.52
N ILE A 55 2.52 -12.96 -15.58
CA ILE A 55 2.41 -12.19 -16.83
C ILE A 55 1.05 -12.44 -17.50
N GLU A 56 0.61 -13.69 -17.58
CA GLU A 56 -0.71 -14.02 -18.15
C GLU A 56 -1.84 -13.37 -17.33
N PHE A 57 -1.73 -13.46 -16.02
CA PHE A 57 -2.74 -12.89 -15.14
C PHE A 57 -2.76 -11.35 -15.18
N PHE A 58 -1.60 -10.71 -15.27
CA PHE A 58 -1.53 -9.26 -15.50
C PHE A 58 -2.25 -8.86 -16.79
N LYS A 59 -1.99 -9.55 -17.90
CA LYS A 59 -2.69 -9.31 -19.18
C LYS A 59 -4.21 -9.51 -19.06
N LEU A 60 -4.65 -10.49 -18.27
CA LEU A 60 -6.06 -10.70 -17.99
C LEU A 60 -6.67 -9.52 -17.21
N LEU A 61 -6.01 -9.02 -16.16
CA LEU A 61 -6.47 -7.88 -15.37
C LEU A 61 -6.58 -6.61 -16.23
N VAL A 62 -5.61 -6.37 -17.10
CA VAL A 62 -5.65 -5.28 -18.09
C VAL A 62 -6.85 -5.46 -19.04
N LYS A 63 -7.08 -6.68 -19.54
CA LYS A 63 -8.22 -6.97 -20.41
C LYS A 63 -9.58 -6.80 -19.73
N ILE A 64 -9.68 -7.10 -18.42
CA ILE A 64 -10.88 -6.85 -17.61
C ILE A 64 -11.15 -5.36 -17.48
N GLY A 65 -10.10 -4.52 -17.51
CA GLY A 65 -10.22 -3.06 -17.48
C GLY A 65 -9.70 -2.40 -16.21
N PHE A 66 -8.95 -3.10 -15.36
CA PHE A 66 -8.28 -2.48 -14.22
C PHE A 66 -7.29 -1.42 -14.68
N LYS A 67 -7.30 -0.27 -13.98
CA LYS A 67 -6.41 0.87 -14.26
C LYS A 67 -5.32 1.03 -13.21
N GLU A 68 -5.49 0.42 -12.06
CA GLU A 68 -4.46 0.28 -11.03
C GLU A 68 -4.30 -1.20 -10.70
N ILE A 69 -3.07 -1.69 -10.69
CA ILE A 69 -2.77 -3.11 -10.43
C ILE A 69 -1.54 -3.19 -9.52
N GLU A 70 -1.73 -3.71 -8.31
CA GLU A 70 -0.61 -3.99 -7.40
C GLU A 70 0.07 -5.28 -7.85
N VAL A 71 1.22 -5.13 -8.51
CA VAL A 71 1.89 -6.22 -9.22
C VAL A 71 2.80 -7.05 -8.33
N GLY A 72 3.29 -6.52 -7.22
CA GLY A 72 4.13 -7.30 -6.34
C GLY A 72 4.88 -6.50 -5.27
N PHE A 73 5.79 -7.22 -4.61
CA PHE A 73 6.77 -6.67 -3.65
C PHE A 73 8.19 -6.96 -4.18
N PRO A 74 8.74 -6.10 -5.03
CA PRO A 74 9.98 -6.38 -5.78
C PRO A 74 11.18 -6.77 -4.93
N ALA A 75 11.25 -6.24 -3.71
CA ALA A 75 12.35 -6.53 -2.80
C ALA A 75 12.18 -7.85 -2.01
N ALA A 76 11.05 -8.53 -2.13
CA ALA A 76 10.78 -9.75 -1.37
C ALA A 76 11.44 -11.00 -1.99
N SER A 77 11.55 -11.07 -3.32
CA SER A 77 12.16 -12.20 -4.01
C SER A 77 12.62 -11.85 -5.41
N GLU A 78 13.47 -12.70 -5.98
CA GLU A 78 13.94 -12.56 -7.36
C GLU A 78 12.77 -12.67 -8.37
N THR A 79 11.80 -13.54 -8.13
CA THR A 79 10.62 -13.67 -8.99
C THR A 79 9.80 -12.39 -9.01
N GLU A 80 9.59 -11.76 -7.85
CA GLU A 80 8.87 -10.49 -7.74
C GLU A 80 9.60 -9.36 -8.46
N TYR A 81 10.91 -9.28 -8.29
CA TYR A 81 11.75 -8.29 -8.97
C TYR A 81 11.72 -8.49 -10.48
N THR A 82 11.98 -9.71 -10.95
CA THR A 82 12.02 -10.06 -12.37
C THR A 82 10.66 -9.81 -13.04
N PHE A 83 9.55 -10.10 -12.34
CA PHE A 83 8.23 -9.84 -12.87
C PHE A 83 8.00 -8.35 -13.16
N VAL A 84 8.30 -7.46 -12.20
CA VAL A 84 8.16 -6.01 -12.40
C VAL A 84 9.07 -5.53 -13.54
N ARG A 85 10.32 -5.99 -13.57
CA ARG A 85 11.25 -5.66 -14.67
C ARG A 85 10.74 -6.13 -16.02
N THR A 86 10.22 -7.36 -16.10
CA THR A 86 9.66 -7.92 -17.34
C THR A 86 8.49 -7.08 -17.86
N LEU A 87 7.57 -6.65 -16.97
CA LEU A 87 6.45 -5.80 -17.37
C LEU A 87 6.94 -4.49 -18.04
N ILE A 88 7.99 -3.89 -17.47
CA ILE A 88 8.55 -2.62 -17.95
C ILE A 88 9.38 -2.82 -19.23
N GLU A 89 10.33 -3.75 -19.22
CA GLU A 89 11.29 -3.94 -20.30
C GLU A 89 10.65 -4.49 -21.58
N GLN A 90 9.57 -5.26 -21.44
CA GLN A 90 8.79 -5.77 -22.57
C GLN A 90 7.61 -4.87 -22.97
N ASN A 91 7.49 -3.66 -22.38
CA ASN A 91 6.40 -2.70 -22.65
C ASN A 91 5.00 -3.33 -22.52
N LEU A 92 4.79 -4.14 -21.46
CA LEU A 92 3.52 -4.82 -21.23
C LEU A 92 2.49 -3.95 -20.50
N ILE A 93 2.90 -2.78 -19.99
CA ILE A 93 2.05 -1.86 -19.22
C ILE A 93 1.43 -0.86 -20.20
N PRO A 94 0.10 -0.87 -20.39
CA PRO A 94 -0.57 0.13 -21.21
C PRO A 94 -0.44 1.54 -20.62
N ASP A 95 -0.49 2.58 -21.46
CA ASP A 95 -0.33 3.98 -21.05
C ASP A 95 -1.38 4.45 -20.02
N ASP A 96 -2.56 3.83 -20.02
CA ASP A 96 -3.67 4.13 -19.12
C ASP A 96 -3.72 3.24 -17.87
N VAL A 97 -2.69 2.39 -17.67
CA VAL A 97 -2.55 1.52 -16.49
C VAL A 97 -1.40 2.00 -15.61
N THR A 98 -1.67 2.09 -14.32
CA THR A 98 -0.68 2.38 -13.28
C THR A 98 -0.34 1.09 -12.54
N ILE A 99 0.92 0.69 -12.52
CA ILE A 99 1.35 -0.41 -11.66
C ILE A 99 1.57 0.10 -10.24
N GLN A 100 1.28 -0.74 -9.24
CA GLN A 100 1.58 -0.46 -7.84
C GLN A 100 2.54 -1.51 -7.30
N VAL A 101 3.49 -1.08 -6.48
CA VAL A 101 4.47 -1.96 -5.86
C VAL A 101 4.55 -1.69 -4.36
N LEU A 102 4.59 -2.76 -3.57
CA LEU A 102 4.73 -2.68 -2.12
C LEU A 102 6.20 -2.52 -1.73
N THR A 103 6.45 -1.70 -0.70
CA THR A 103 7.76 -1.57 -0.08
C THR A 103 7.64 -1.34 1.43
N GLN A 104 8.48 -2.00 2.20
CA GLN A 104 8.56 -1.73 3.64
C GLN A 104 9.39 -0.46 3.88
N ALA A 105 9.07 0.31 4.93
CA ALA A 105 9.79 1.52 5.33
C ALA A 105 11.19 1.19 5.90
N ARG A 106 12.06 0.61 5.06
CA ARG A 106 13.48 0.30 5.31
C ARG A 106 14.31 0.72 4.11
N GLU A 107 15.41 1.38 4.35
CA GLU A 107 16.22 1.99 3.29
C GLU A 107 16.56 1.02 2.14
N HIS A 108 17.17 -0.12 2.44
CA HIS A 108 17.57 -1.08 1.40
C HIS A 108 16.40 -1.66 0.61
N ILE A 109 15.22 -1.81 1.25
CA ILE A 109 13.98 -2.29 0.61
C ILE A 109 13.43 -1.21 -0.33
N ILE A 110 13.35 0.04 0.13
CA ILE A 110 12.88 1.16 -0.68
C ILE A 110 13.80 1.37 -1.90
N ARG A 111 15.12 1.36 -1.71
CA ARG A 111 16.08 1.49 -2.83
C ARG A 111 15.90 0.39 -3.86
N LYS A 112 15.77 -0.87 -3.42
CA LYS A 112 15.52 -2.01 -4.32
C LYS A 112 14.20 -1.88 -5.08
N THR A 113 13.18 -1.33 -4.44
CA THR A 113 11.89 -1.07 -5.08
C THR A 113 12.03 -0.02 -6.18
N PHE A 114 12.74 1.08 -5.95
CA PHE A 114 12.98 2.10 -6.99
C PHE A 114 13.82 1.57 -8.15
N GLU A 115 14.82 0.71 -7.89
CA GLU A 115 15.54 0.00 -8.96
C GLU A 115 14.57 -0.83 -9.84
N ALA A 116 13.63 -1.52 -9.20
CA ALA A 116 12.68 -2.37 -9.91
C ALA A 116 11.69 -1.57 -10.78
N VAL A 117 11.22 -0.42 -10.33
CA VAL A 117 10.25 0.41 -11.08
C VAL A 117 10.89 1.41 -12.04
N LYS A 118 12.20 1.46 -12.12
CA LYS A 118 12.92 2.34 -13.06
C LYS A 118 12.44 2.14 -14.48
N GLY A 119 11.99 3.23 -15.12
CA GLY A 119 11.48 3.21 -16.49
C GLY A 119 10.01 2.81 -16.62
N ALA A 120 9.29 2.61 -15.52
CA ALA A 120 7.84 2.44 -15.56
C ALA A 120 7.15 3.71 -16.06
N PRO A 121 6.14 3.62 -16.95
CA PRO A 121 5.41 4.80 -17.43
C PRO A 121 4.74 5.56 -16.29
N LYS A 122 4.14 4.82 -15.34
CA LYS A 122 3.52 5.35 -14.13
C LYS A 122 3.49 4.28 -13.05
N ALA A 123 3.93 4.63 -11.85
CA ALA A 123 3.94 3.68 -10.72
C ALA A 123 3.47 4.32 -9.42
N ILE A 124 2.71 3.56 -8.62
CA ILE A 124 2.41 3.87 -7.23
C ILE A 124 3.43 3.12 -6.37
N VAL A 125 4.17 3.84 -5.53
CA VAL A 125 5.04 3.24 -4.52
C VAL A 125 4.29 3.21 -3.20
N HIS A 126 3.87 2.02 -2.80
CA HIS A 126 3.11 1.77 -1.59
C HIS A 126 4.06 1.44 -0.43
N VAL A 127 4.24 2.39 0.46
CA VAL A 127 5.11 2.25 1.65
C VAL A 127 4.28 1.87 2.87
N TYR A 128 4.76 0.90 3.64
CA TYR A 128 4.13 0.53 4.89
C TYR A 128 5.13 0.37 6.04
N ASN A 129 4.65 0.55 7.24
CA ASN A 129 5.31 0.09 8.46
C ASN A 129 4.26 -0.26 9.52
N SER A 130 4.62 -1.21 10.38
CA SER A 130 3.70 -1.71 11.41
C SER A 130 3.54 -0.70 12.54
N THR A 131 2.30 -0.41 12.90
CA THR A 131 1.94 0.60 13.91
C THR A 131 1.17 0.06 15.10
N SER A 132 0.69 -1.21 15.04
CA SER A 132 -0.13 -1.80 16.09
C SER A 132 0.60 -1.97 17.43
N VAL A 133 -0.16 -1.98 18.52
CA VAL A 133 0.35 -2.18 19.89
C VAL A 133 1.20 -3.44 19.98
N ALA A 134 0.67 -4.58 19.49
CA ALA A 134 1.38 -5.86 19.55
C ALA A 134 2.72 -5.83 18.79
N GLN A 135 2.75 -5.20 17.61
CA GLN A 135 3.96 -5.07 16.82
C GLN A 135 5.00 -4.17 17.51
N ARG A 136 4.56 -3.03 18.01
CA ARG A 136 5.45 -2.08 18.70
C ARG A 136 6.09 -2.71 19.94
N GLU A 137 5.28 -3.34 20.80
CA GLU A 137 5.73 -3.80 22.11
C GLU A 137 6.44 -5.16 22.06
N GLN A 138 5.95 -6.09 21.25
CA GLN A 138 6.44 -7.47 21.27
C GLN A 138 7.47 -7.76 20.18
N VAL A 139 7.28 -7.18 18.98
CA VAL A 139 8.15 -7.46 17.83
C VAL A 139 9.30 -6.46 17.77
N PHE A 140 8.97 -5.16 17.65
CA PHE A 140 9.99 -4.13 17.48
C PHE A 140 10.60 -3.67 18.81
N LYS A 141 9.85 -3.77 19.90
CA LYS A 141 10.22 -3.25 21.24
C LYS A 141 10.58 -1.76 21.15
N LYS A 142 9.72 -0.99 20.47
CA LYS A 142 9.90 0.43 20.17
C LYS A 142 8.73 1.25 20.66
N SER A 143 9.04 2.48 21.06
CA SER A 143 8.05 3.51 21.41
C SER A 143 7.25 3.98 20.18
N LYS A 144 6.13 4.65 20.41
CA LYS A 144 5.34 5.30 19.35
C LYS A 144 6.19 6.28 18.54
N GLU A 145 7.02 7.08 19.20
CA GLU A 145 7.90 8.03 18.52
C GLU A 145 8.93 7.36 17.61
N GLU A 146 9.53 6.27 18.05
CA GLU A 146 10.47 5.52 17.21
C GLU A 146 9.81 4.87 16.00
N ILE A 147 8.58 4.34 16.17
CA ILE A 147 7.82 3.76 15.04
C ILE A 147 7.36 4.87 14.08
N LYS A 148 6.90 6.01 14.58
CA LYS A 148 6.57 7.19 13.75
C LYS A 148 7.81 7.67 12.98
N LYS A 149 8.97 7.68 13.62
CA LYS A 149 10.23 8.02 12.95
C LYS A 149 10.55 7.10 11.78
N ILE A 150 10.29 5.80 11.88
CA ILE A 150 10.47 4.85 10.77
C ILE A 150 9.59 5.26 9.57
N ALA A 151 8.32 5.60 9.81
CA ALA A 151 7.41 6.06 8.75
C ALA A 151 7.92 7.35 8.07
N VAL A 152 8.32 8.33 8.88
CA VAL A 152 8.83 9.62 8.41
C VAL A 152 10.14 9.46 7.63
N ASP A 153 11.08 8.67 8.14
CA ASP A 153 12.37 8.43 7.45
C ASP A 153 12.13 7.69 6.12
N GLY A 154 11.21 6.70 6.11
CA GLY A 154 10.80 6.02 4.89
C GLY A 154 10.18 6.98 3.86
N ALA A 155 9.27 7.84 4.29
CA ALA A 155 8.63 8.84 3.43
C ALA A 155 9.66 9.83 2.84
N LYS A 156 10.61 10.30 3.64
CA LYS A 156 11.71 11.18 3.17
C LYS A 156 12.54 10.52 2.09
N LEU A 157 12.91 9.25 2.30
CA LEU A 157 13.71 8.51 1.32
C LEU A 157 12.92 8.27 0.02
N VAL A 158 11.64 7.89 0.13
CA VAL A 158 10.77 7.71 -1.04
C VAL A 158 10.64 9.01 -1.83
N LYS A 159 10.44 10.15 -1.15
CA LYS A 159 10.38 11.47 -1.78
C LYS A 159 11.68 11.79 -2.50
N GLN A 160 12.82 11.63 -1.83
CA GLN A 160 14.15 11.85 -2.40
C GLN A 160 14.36 11.00 -3.66
N LEU A 161 14.13 9.68 -3.58
CA LEU A 161 14.33 8.79 -4.72
C LEU A 161 13.39 9.09 -5.89
N SER A 162 12.16 9.55 -5.61
CA SER A 162 11.23 9.96 -6.66
C SER A 162 11.69 11.22 -7.43
N GLU A 163 12.57 12.00 -6.85
CA GLU A 163 13.19 13.15 -7.50
C GLU A 163 14.49 12.76 -8.25
N GLU A 164 15.18 11.71 -7.77
CA GLU A 164 16.40 11.19 -8.39
C GLU A 164 16.13 10.29 -9.62
N TYR A 165 15.02 9.54 -9.58
CA TYR A 165 14.64 8.62 -10.66
C TYR A 165 13.68 9.28 -11.64
N GLU A 166 13.95 9.14 -12.93
CA GLU A 166 12.99 9.53 -13.96
C GLU A 166 11.76 8.63 -13.90
N GLY A 167 10.58 9.23 -13.86
CA GLY A 167 9.30 8.52 -13.85
C GLY A 167 8.15 9.34 -13.28
N ASN A 168 6.95 8.84 -13.47
CA ASN A 168 5.74 9.42 -12.88
C ASN A 168 5.36 8.59 -11.65
N PHE A 169 5.78 9.04 -10.46
CA PHE A 169 5.54 8.33 -9.20
C PHE A 169 4.40 8.96 -8.41
N LEU A 170 3.44 8.12 -8.04
CA LEU A 170 2.44 8.40 -7.01
C LEU A 170 2.78 7.60 -5.75
N PHE A 171 2.19 7.98 -4.64
CA PHE A 171 2.52 7.39 -3.35
C PHE A 171 1.30 6.90 -2.62
N GLU A 172 1.48 5.78 -1.94
CA GLU A 172 0.54 5.24 -0.98
C GLU A 172 1.25 4.95 0.34
N TYR A 173 0.57 5.20 1.45
CA TYR A 173 1.07 4.85 2.77
C TYR A 173 0.06 4.02 3.55
N SER A 174 0.54 2.98 4.24
CA SER A 174 -0.26 2.15 5.14
C SER A 174 0.35 2.07 6.53
N PRO A 175 -0.37 2.47 7.58
CA PRO A 175 -0.08 2.05 8.94
C PRO A 175 -0.52 0.58 9.09
N GLU A 176 0.39 -0.35 8.91
CA GLU A 176 0.12 -1.80 8.91
C GLU A 176 -0.48 -2.26 10.24
N SER A 177 -1.44 -3.18 10.16
CA SER A 177 -2.22 -3.66 11.31
C SER A 177 -3.04 -2.54 11.96
N PHE A 178 -3.68 -1.72 11.15
CA PHE A 178 -4.48 -0.56 11.57
C PHE A 178 -5.53 -0.92 12.63
N THR A 179 -6.21 -2.06 12.51
CA THR A 179 -7.23 -2.51 13.48
C THR A 179 -6.67 -2.79 14.88
N GLY A 180 -5.37 -2.98 15.01
CA GLY A 180 -4.65 -3.11 16.29
C GLY A 180 -3.89 -1.85 16.70
N THR A 181 -4.11 -0.73 16.00
CA THR A 181 -3.47 0.56 16.25
C THR A 181 -4.47 1.51 16.88
N GLU A 182 -4.06 2.30 17.85
CA GLU A 182 -4.91 3.34 18.42
C GLU A 182 -5.23 4.38 17.34
N PRO A 183 -6.50 4.77 17.14
CA PRO A 183 -6.90 5.68 16.06
C PRO A 183 -6.18 7.03 16.09
N GLU A 184 -5.99 7.59 17.26
CA GLU A 184 -5.29 8.88 17.43
C GLU A 184 -3.82 8.75 16.99
N TYR A 185 -3.19 7.62 17.31
CA TYR A 185 -1.82 7.36 16.89
C TYR A 185 -1.72 7.10 15.39
N ALA A 186 -2.68 6.39 14.80
CA ALA A 186 -2.72 6.20 13.35
C ALA A 186 -2.84 7.55 12.60
N VAL A 187 -3.71 8.45 13.10
CA VAL A 187 -3.84 9.82 12.56
C VAL A 187 -2.53 10.60 12.70
N GLU A 188 -1.87 10.49 13.85
CA GLU A 188 -0.60 11.17 14.09
C GLU A 188 0.48 10.71 13.11
N VAL A 189 0.64 9.40 12.91
CA VAL A 189 1.63 8.84 11.98
C VAL A 189 1.31 9.23 10.54
N CYS A 190 0.04 9.09 10.12
CA CYS A 190 -0.38 9.47 8.77
C CYS A 190 -0.13 10.96 8.51
N ASN A 191 -0.45 11.85 9.45
CA ASN A 191 -0.19 13.27 9.30
C ASN A 191 1.32 13.56 9.20
N ALA A 192 2.15 12.89 10.01
CA ALA A 192 3.60 13.05 9.93
C ALA A 192 4.19 12.61 8.57
N VAL A 193 3.61 11.59 7.94
CA VAL A 193 3.95 11.18 6.57
C VAL A 193 3.47 12.21 5.56
N LEU A 194 2.23 12.71 5.69
CA LEU A 194 1.68 13.75 4.81
C LEU A 194 2.48 15.04 4.86
N ASP A 195 2.97 15.44 6.04
CA ASP A 195 3.83 16.62 6.23
C ASP A 195 5.15 16.51 5.45
N VAL A 196 5.67 15.30 5.25
CA VAL A 196 6.85 15.05 4.41
C VAL A 196 6.48 15.06 2.93
N MET A 197 5.42 14.34 2.57
CA MET A 197 5.07 14.10 1.16
C MET A 197 4.40 15.30 0.51
N GLN A 198 3.67 16.12 1.28
CA GLN A 198 3.00 17.34 0.83
C GLN A 198 2.16 17.12 -0.45
N PRO A 199 1.15 16.25 -0.40
CA PRO A 199 0.31 15.96 -1.56
C PRO A 199 -0.42 17.22 -2.05
N THR A 200 -0.67 17.27 -3.35
CA THR A 200 -1.44 18.32 -4.03
C THR A 200 -2.61 17.70 -4.79
N PRO A 201 -3.61 18.48 -5.24
CA PRO A 201 -4.67 17.95 -6.10
C PRO A 201 -4.16 17.28 -7.38
N ASP A 202 -3.04 17.76 -7.92
CA ASP A 202 -2.44 17.20 -9.14
C ASP A 202 -1.52 15.99 -8.84
N ARG A 203 -1.07 15.87 -7.61
CA ARG A 203 -0.25 14.75 -7.11
C ARG A 203 -0.81 14.25 -5.78
N PRO A 204 -1.94 13.55 -5.82
CA PRO A 204 -2.59 13.03 -4.62
C PRO A 204 -1.77 11.92 -3.99
N MET A 205 -1.97 11.70 -2.70
CA MET A 205 -1.44 10.56 -1.96
C MET A 205 -2.58 9.66 -1.50
N ILE A 206 -2.39 8.35 -1.62
CA ILE A 206 -3.33 7.35 -1.15
C ILE A 206 -2.96 6.95 0.27
N CYS A 207 -3.98 6.77 1.12
CA CYS A 207 -3.80 6.17 2.45
C CYS A 207 -4.66 4.91 2.52
N LEU A 208 -4.03 3.75 2.67
CA LEU A 208 -4.72 2.49 2.83
C LEU A 208 -4.88 2.15 4.31
N LEU A 209 -6.12 2.11 4.76
CA LEU A 209 -6.50 1.62 6.08
C LEU A 209 -7.27 0.31 5.91
N TYR A 210 -6.66 -0.79 6.33
CA TYR A 210 -7.33 -2.09 6.32
C TYR A 210 -8.30 -2.16 7.49
N THR A 211 -9.57 -1.88 7.24
CA THR A 211 -10.61 -1.76 8.27
C THR A 211 -11.60 -2.91 8.28
N SER A 212 -11.62 -3.72 7.23
CA SER A 212 -12.54 -4.84 7.14
C SER A 212 -11.89 -6.11 7.67
N PRO A 213 -12.36 -6.69 8.78
CA PRO A 213 -12.10 -8.09 9.04
C PRO A 213 -12.84 -8.85 7.95
N SER A 214 -12.13 -9.31 6.93
CA SER A 214 -12.68 -10.34 6.07
C SER A 214 -13.16 -11.47 6.98
N PRO A 215 -14.43 -11.89 6.94
CA PRO A 215 -14.86 -13.09 7.62
C PRO A 215 -14.17 -14.27 6.94
N ARG A 216 -13.05 -14.66 7.49
CA ARG A 216 -12.36 -15.90 7.13
C ARG A 216 -12.68 -16.98 8.16
#